data_9c1539ccea9fed3a14d477bb805929e5
#
_entry.id   9c1539ccea9fed3a14d477bb805929e5
#
_cell.length_a   1.000
_cell.length_b   1.000
_cell.length_c   1.000
_cell.angle_alpha   90.00
_cell.angle_beta   90.00
_cell.angle_gamma   90.00
#
_symmetry.space_group_name_H-M   'P 1'
#
loop_
_entity.id
_entity.type
_entity.pdbx_description
1 polymer ?
#
loop_
_entity_poly.entity_id
_entity_poly.type
_entity_poly.pdbx_seq_one_letter_code
_entity_poly.pdbx_strand_id
1 'polypeptide(L)'
;MCSSDLEDLAALAESRPLQVRFIEMMPIGYGAAMPCISGPELLARFRRRWPELAPLPGAACAALGDGPAVYYTVPGWKGDIGFIAAVHGKFCASCNRVRLTSQGFLRPCLASEAGCDLKALLRSGASDEELLTAIRTTIWEKPQEHHFELKQDIPATRGMYRIGG
;
A
#
# COMPACT_ATOMS: atom_id res chain seq x y z
N MET A 1 18.34 -8.21 -2.79
CA MET A 1 18.88 -6.84 -2.86
C MET A 1 19.97 -6.70 -1.82
N CYS A 2 21.15 -6.24 -2.24
CA CYS A 2 22.24 -5.93 -1.32
C CYS A 2 21.82 -4.76 -0.40
N SER A 3 22.34 -4.71 0.80
CA SER A 3 21.92 -3.65 1.73
C SER A 3 22.30 -2.24 1.25
N SER A 4 23.39 -2.09 0.49
CA SER A 4 23.81 -0.82 -0.13
C SER A 4 22.81 -0.29 -1.15
N ASP A 5 22.11 -1.16 -1.88
CA ASP A 5 21.19 -0.76 -2.95
C ASP A 5 20.04 0.12 -2.45
N LEU A 6 19.57 -0.09 -1.21
CA LEU A 6 18.45 0.68 -0.63
C LEU A 6 18.85 2.14 -0.35
N GLU A 7 20.08 2.36 0.11
CA GLU A 7 20.60 3.71 0.37
C GLU A 7 20.89 4.43 -0.95
N ASP A 8 21.46 3.73 -1.93
CA ASP A 8 21.72 4.30 -3.25
C ASP A 8 20.43 4.70 -3.97
N LEU A 9 19.36 3.87 -3.83
CA LEU A 9 18.05 4.22 -4.35
C LEU A 9 17.48 5.45 -3.64
N ALA A 10 17.55 5.53 -2.31
CA ALA A 10 17.09 6.70 -1.56
C ALA A 10 17.86 7.97 -1.97
N ALA A 11 19.17 7.87 -2.18
CA ALA A 11 20.02 8.99 -2.58
C ALA A 11 19.67 9.59 -3.95
N LEU A 12 18.85 8.92 -4.77
CA LEU A 12 18.33 9.51 -6.02
C LEU A 12 17.50 10.78 -5.75
N ALA A 13 16.88 10.89 -4.58
CA ALA A 13 16.12 12.07 -4.18
C ALA A 13 16.99 13.25 -3.78
N GLU A 14 18.29 13.06 -3.51
CA GLU A 14 19.22 14.14 -3.15
C GLU A 14 19.32 15.19 -4.25
N SER A 15 19.59 14.76 -5.46
CA SER A 15 19.85 15.65 -6.62
C SER A 15 18.66 15.85 -7.56
N ARG A 16 17.59 15.11 -7.38
CA ARG A 16 16.42 15.08 -8.28
C ARG A 16 15.11 15.32 -7.51
N PRO A 17 14.14 16.02 -8.08
CA PRO A 17 12.81 16.22 -7.46
C PRO A 17 11.96 14.94 -7.57
N LEU A 18 12.41 13.89 -6.92
CA LEU A 18 11.77 12.56 -6.93
C LEU A 18 11.24 12.20 -5.55
N GLN A 19 10.10 11.51 -5.51
CA GLN A 19 9.65 10.79 -4.34
C GLN A 19 10.04 9.32 -4.46
N VAL A 20 11.10 8.92 -3.77
CA VAL A 20 11.53 7.52 -3.73
C VAL A 20 10.75 6.80 -2.66
N ARG A 21 9.86 5.86 -3.06
CA ARG A 21 8.95 5.18 -2.14
C ARG A 21 9.38 3.74 -1.89
N PHE A 22 9.56 3.41 -0.63
CA PHE A 22 9.84 2.05 -0.16
C PHE A 22 8.54 1.43 0.36
N ILE A 23 8.13 0.35 -0.28
CA ILE A 23 6.92 -0.38 0.06
C ILE A 23 7.34 -1.65 0.79
N GLU A 24 6.83 -1.82 2.01
CA GLU A 24 7.04 -3.05 2.75
C GLU A 24 6.42 -4.23 2.01
N MET A 25 7.19 -5.32 1.88
CA MET A 25 6.75 -6.52 1.18
C MET A 25 5.56 -7.14 1.88
N MET A 26 4.45 -7.22 1.19
CA MET A 26 3.25 -7.89 1.69
C MET A 26 3.35 -9.40 1.44
N PRO A 27 2.88 -10.25 2.38
CA PRO A 27 2.95 -11.70 2.26
C PRO A 27 1.88 -12.25 1.28
N ILE A 28 1.86 -11.73 0.04
CA ILE A 28 0.90 -12.09 -1.00
C ILE A 28 1.63 -12.77 -2.15
N GLY A 29 1.16 -13.93 -2.57
CA GLY A 29 1.77 -14.69 -3.65
C GLY A 29 3.25 -14.95 -3.39
N TYR A 30 4.11 -14.63 -4.33
CA TYR A 30 5.57 -14.81 -4.18
C TYR A 30 6.17 -14.00 -3.02
N GLY A 31 5.55 -12.89 -2.63
CA GLY A 31 6.02 -12.06 -1.52
C GLY A 31 6.00 -12.78 -0.17
N ALA A 32 5.14 -13.81 -0.01
CA ALA A 32 5.04 -14.58 1.22
C ALA A 32 6.31 -15.39 1.57
N ALA A 33 7.10 -15.74 0.55
CA ALA A 33 8.34 -16.51 0.69
C ALA A 33 9.60 -15.64 0.65
N MET A 34 9.47 -14.33 0.39
CA MET A 34 10.62 -13.44 0.26
C MET A 34 11.04 -12.86 1.61
N PRO A 35 12.36 -12.75 1.87
CA PRO A 35 12.84 -11.99 3.01
C PRO A 35 12.46 -10.52 2.85
N CYS A 36 12.00 -9.92 3.93
CA CYS A 36 11.51 -8.55 3.96
C CYS A 36 12.22 -7.78 5.06
N ILE A 37 12.54 -6.51 4.79
CA ILE A 37 12.93 -5.54 5.82
C ILE A 37 11.68 -4.76 6.21
N SER A 38 11.42 -4.59 7.48
CA SER A 38 10.28 -3.82 7.96
C SER A 38 10.47 -2.31 7.73
N GLY A 39 9.36 -1.58 7.58
CA GLY A 39 9.40 -0.11 7.44
C GLY A 39 10.16 0.58 8.58
N PRO A 40 9.90 0.27 9.86
CA PRO A 40 10.65 0.83 10.99
C PRO A 40 12.14 0.52 10.96
N GLU A 41 12.52 -0.69 10.56
CA GLU A 41 13.91 -1.12 10.47
C GLU A 41 14.67 -0.37 9.36
N LEU A 42 14.02 -0.21 8.18
CA LEU A 42 14.57 0.56 7.08
C LEU A 42 14.70 2.05 7.44
N LEU A 43 13.70 2.63 8.11
CA LEU A 43 13.76 4.01 8.59
C LEU A 43 14.90 4.22 9.60
N ALA A 44 15.08 3.29 10.54
CA ALA A 44 16.17 3.34 11.50
C ALA A 44 17.54 3.27 10.79
N ARG A 45 17.64 2.48 9.74
CA ARG A 45 18.82 2.39 8.90
C ARG A 45 19.12 3.71 8.17
N PHE A 46 18.11 4.31 7.55
CA PHE A 46 18.28 5.58 6.85
C PHE A 46 18.64 6.72 7.80
N ARG A 47 18.11 6.75 9.02
CA ARG A 47 18.51 7.72 10.05
C ARG A 47 19.98 7.57 10.49
N ARG A 48 20.54 6.37 10.45
CA ARG A 48 21.97 6.19 10.69
C ARG A 48 22.82 6.76 9.55
N ARG A 49 22.34 6.63 8.32
CA ARG A 49 23.04 7.15 7.12
C ARG A 49 22.86 8.66 6.97
N TRP A 50 21.66 9.16 7.25
CA TRP A 50 21.30 10.58 7.19
C TRP A 50 20.65 10.99 8.52
N PRO A 51 21.45 11.44 9.49
CA PRO A 51 20.95 11.80 10.84
C PRO A 51 19.91 12.92 10.84
N GLU A 52 19.93 13.78 9.82
CA GLU A 52 19.00 14.90 9.64
C GLU A 52 17.66 14.50 8.99
N LEU A 53 17.48 13.19 8.66
CA LEU A 53 16.23 12.69 8.07
C LEU A 53 15.06 12.93 9.02
N ALA A 54 14.16 13.82 8.66
CA ALA A 54 13.03 14.26 9.46
C ALA A 54 11.70 14.05 8.71
N PRO A 55 10.59 13.87 9.44
CA PRO A 55 9.27 13.81 8.82
C PRO A 55 8.99 15.07 7.98
N LEU A 56 8.42 14.86 6.79
CA LEU A 56 7.98 15.96 5.95
C LEU A 56 6.78 16.68 6.63
N PRO A 57 6.75 18.01 6.74
CA PRO A 57 5.64 18.74 7.30
C PRO A 57 4.30 18.45 6.62
N GLY A 58 3.22 18.41 7.39
CA GLY A 58 1.89 17.99 6.91
C GLY A 58 1.38 18.75 5.69
N ALA A 59 1.62 20.07 5.60
CA ALA A 59 1.23 20.88 4.44
C ALA A 59 1.96 20.44 3.15
N ALA A 60 3.26 20.13 3.23
CA ALA A 60 4.03 19.61 2.10
C ALA A 60 3.63 18.18 1.76
N CYS A 61 3.33 17.37 2.78
CA CYS A 61 2.86 16.00 2.59
C CYS A 61 1.51 15.95 1.84
N ALA A 62 0.57 16.85 2.17
CA ALA A 62 -0.73 16.93 1.51
C ALA A 62 -0.62 17.23 0.00
N ALA A 63 0.40 17.96 -0.43
CA ALA A 63 0.66 18.22 -1.84
C ALA A 63 1.10 16.96 -2.63
N LEU A 64 1.51 15.90 -1.94
CA LEU A 64 1.96 14.64 -2.54
C LEU A 64 0.81 13.62 -2.75
N GLY A 65 -0.42 14.00 -2.38
CA GLY A 65 -1.65 13.21 -2.57
C GLY A 65 -2.02 12.34 -1.35
N ASP A 66 -3.19 11.67 -1.45
CA ASP A 66 -3.80 10.87 -0.38
C ASP A 66 -3.29 9.41 -0.32
N GLY A 67 -2.04 9.19 -0.70
CA GLY A 67 -1.42 7.87 -0.61
C GLY A 67 -1.05 7.48 0.84
N PRO A 68 -0.81 6.18 1.12
CA PRO A 68 -0.46 5.71 2.45
C PRO A 68 1.02 5.92 2.80
N ALA A 69 1.77 6.61 1.97
CA ALA A 69 3.18 6.87 2.21
C ALA A 69 3.35 7.93 3.28
N VAL A 70 4.18 7.64 4.27
CA VAL A 70 4.70 8.62 5.22
C VAL A 70 6.01 9.14 4.66
N TYR A 71 6.13 10.44 4.47
CA TYR A 71 7.28 11.05 3.83
C TYR A 71 8.26 11.64 4.82
N TYR A 72 9.54 11.58 4.44
CA TYR A 72 10.67 12.14 5.15
C TYR A 72 11.54 12.92 4.17
N THR A 73 12.16 13.97 4.66
CA THR A 73 13.09 14.80 3.90
C THR A 73 14.43 14.92 4.60
N VAL A 74 15.48 15.19 3.84
CA VAL A 74 16.81 15.56 4.34
C VAL A 74 17.07 17.01 3.92
N PRO A 75 17.54 17.90 4.81
CA PRO A 75 17.85 19.28 4.45
C PRO A 75 18.77 19.38 3.23
N GLY A 76 18.37 20.22 2.28
CA GLY A 76 19.13 20.40 1.03
C GLY A 76 18.82 19.41 -0.09
N TRP A 77 18.04 18.37 0.16
CA TRP A 77 17.59 17.46 -0.89
C TRP A 77 16.50 18.10 -1.76
N LYS A 78 16.45 17.69 -3.03
CA LYS A 78 15.43 18.17 -3.99
C LYS A 78 14.16 17.35 -3.96
N GLY A 79 14.23 16.13 -3.48
CA GLY A 79 13.11 15.20 -3.37
C GLY A 79 12.99 14.59 -1.98
N ASP A 80 12.07 13.63 -1.84
CA ASP A 80 11.67 13.07 -0.56
C ASP A 80 11.74 11.54 -0.56
N ILE A 81 11.82 10.95 0.63
CA ILE A 81 11.75 9.51 0.84
C ILE A 81 10.39 9.15 1.45
N GLY A 82 9.66 8.26 0.80
CA GLY A 82 8.36 7.77 1.29
C GLY A 82 8.44 6.34 1.79
N PHE A 83 7.77 6.05 2.90
CA PHE A 83 7.61 4.69 3.44
C PHE A 83 6.16 4.27 3.43
N ILE A 84 5.87 3.11 2.87
CA ILE A 84 4.56 2.46 2.92
C ILE A 84 4.72 1.19 3.75
N ALA A 85 4.53 1.33 5.06
CA ALA A 85 4.64 0.23 6.03
C ALA A 85 3.34 -0.59 6.03
N ALA A 86 3.20 -1.45 5.01
CA ALA A 86 1.96 -2.17 4.74
C ALA A 86 1.68 -3.31 5.72
N VAL A 87 2.68 -3.80 6.45
CA VAL A 87 2.55 -4.92 7.42
C VAL A 87 2.68 -4.42 8.84
N HIS A 88 3.80 -3.77 9.18
CA HIS A 88 4.12 -3.38 10.56
C HIS A 88 3.62 -1.99 10.95
N GLY A 89 3.28 -1.14 9.98
CA GLY A 89 2.80 0.23 10.24
C GLY A 89 1.37 0.47 9.79
N LYS A 90 0.51 -0.53 9.89
CA LYS A 90 -0.89 -0.57 9.42
C LYS A 90 -1.53 0.82 9.24
N PHE A 91 -1.84 1.16 7.98
CA PHE A 91 -2.57 2.40 7.64
C PHE A 91 -4.07 2.13 7.38
N CYS A 92 -4.59 1.03 7.90
CA CYS A 92 -5.97 0.57 7.62
C CYS A 92 -7.03 1.59 8.04
N ALA A 93 -6.84 2.27 9.16
CA ALA A 93 -7.79 3.26 9.66
C ALA A 93 -7.99 4.46 8.71
N SER A 94 -6.99 4.81 7.91
CA SER A 94 -7.06 5.88 6.89
C SER A 94 -7.14 5.35 5.46
N CYS A 95 -7.28 4.03 5.29
CA CYS A 95 -7.27 3.42 3.97
C CYS A 95 -8.58 3.65 3.20
N ASN A 96 -8.53 4.49 2.19
CA ASN A 96 -9.64 4.82 1.28
C ASN A 96 -9.73 3.93 0.02
N ARG A 97 -8.98 2.81 -0.03
CA ARG A 97 -8.86 2.01 -1.25
C ARG A 97 -9.88 0.90 -1.33
N VAL A 98 -10.41 0.75 -2.54
CA VAL A 98 -11.13 -0.43 -3.02
C VAL A 98 -10.49 -0.90 -4.32
N ARG A 99 -10.73 -2.11 -4.74
CA ARG A 99 -10.16 -2.70 -5.96
C ARG A 99 -11.23 -3.34 -6.80
N LEU A 100 -11.23 -3.03 -8.08
CA LEU A 100 -12.02 -3.74 -9.06
C LEU A 100 -11.07 -4.63 -9.88
N THR A 101 -11.32 -5.93 -9.86
CA THR A 101 -10.54 -6.87 -10.67
C THR A 101 -10.93 -6.80 -12.14
N SER A 102 -10.08 -7.28 -13.04
CA SER A 102 -10.38 -7.41 -14.47
C SER A 102 -11.59 -8.32 -14.76
N GLN A 103 -11.98 -9.14 -13.79
CA GLN A 103 -13.14 -10.02 -13.87
C GLN A 103 -14.44 -9.35 -13.37
N GLY A 104 -14.37 -8.09 -12.92
CA GLY A 104 -15.53 -7.34 -12.45
C GLY A 104 -15.91 -7.62 -10.99
N PHE A 105 -14.99 -8.18 -10.19
CA PHE A 105 -15.20 -8.40 -8.76
C PHE A 105 -14.66 -7.22 -7.95
N LEU A 106 -15.52 -6.57 -7.16
CA LEU A 106 -15.17 -5.48 -6.26
C LEU A 106 -14.69 -6.02 -4.92
N ARG A 107 -13.46 -5.65 -4.54
CA ARG A 107 -12.84 -6.03 -3.26
C ARG A 107 -12.65 -4.78 -2.38
N PRO A 108 -13.13 -4.79 -1.14
CA PRO A 108 -12.96 -3.66 -0.22
C PRO A 108 -11.55 -3.58 0.36
N CYS A 109 -10.82 -4.70 0.43
CA CYS A 109 -9.48 -4.78 0.99
C CYS A 109 -8.61 -5.75 0.19
N LEU A 110 -7.32 -5.46 0.09
CA LEU A 110 -6.32 -6.32 -0.56
C LEU A 110 -6.20 -7.68 0.14
N ALA A 111 -6.27 -7.68 1.47
CA ALA A 111 -6.14 -8.87 2.31
C ALA A 111 -7.43 -9.68 2.45
N SER A 112 -8.58 -9.16 1.97
CA SER A 112 -9.87 -9.83 2.11
C SER A 112 -10.26 -10.58 0.85
N GLU A 113 -10.83 -11.77 1.01
CA GLU A 113 -11.52 -12.52 -0.04
C GLU A 113 -12.96 -12.03 -0.24
N ALA A 114 -13.52 -11.32 0.74
CA ALA A 114 -14.86 -10.75 0.67
C ALA A 114 -14.96 -9.67 -0.41
N GLY A 115 -16.16 -9.51 -0.95
CA GLY A 115 -16.45 -8.52 -1.97
C GLY A 115 -17.71 -8.83 -2.74
N CYS A 116 -17.92 -8.17 -3.86
CA CYS A 116 -19.11 -8.32 -4.69
C CYS A 116 -18.74 -8.55 -6.16
N ASP A 117 -19.40 -9.52 -6.79
CA ASP A 117 -19.31 -9.76 -8.23
C ASP A 117 -20.24 -8.79 -8.98
N LEU A 118 -19.74 -7.59 -9.27
CA LEU A 118 -20.48 -6.57 -10.02
C LEU A 118 -20.79 -7.01 -11.46
N LYS A 119 -19.92 -7.83 -12.05
CA LYS A 119 -20.14 -8.35 -13.40
C LYS A 119 -21.34 -9.31 -13.41
N ALA A 120 -21.46 -10.19 -12.42
CA ALA A 120 -22.61 -11.10 -12.32
C ALA A 120 -23.91 -10.30 -12.15
N LEU A 121 -23.93 -9.29 -11.29
CA LEU A 121 -25.08 -8.40 -11.11
C LEU A 121 -25.48 -7.70 -12.42
N LEU A 122 -24.50 -7.10 -13.12
CA LEU A 122 -24.75 -6.45 -14.42
C LEU A 122 -25.30 -7.42 -15.45
N ARG A 123 -24.79 -8.64 -15.51
CA ARG A 123 -25.22 -9.66 -16.48
C ARG A 123 -26.61 -10.25 -16.15
N SER A 124 -27.02 -10.21 -14.89
CA SER A 124 -28.38 -10.61 -14.48
C SER A 124 -29.43 -9.52 -14.71
N GLY A 125 -29.05 -8.34 -15.21
CA GLY A 125 -29.96 -7.23 -15.49
C GLY A 125 -30.24 -6.36 -14.27
N ALA A 126 -29.35 -6.34 -13.27
CA ALA A 126 -29.49 -5.46 -12.12
C ALA A 126 -29.57 -3.98 -12.54
N SER A 127 -30.44 -3.23 -11.90
CA SER A 127 -30.58 -1.79 -12.07
C SER A 127 -29.36 -1.04 -11.51
N ASP A 128 -29.19 0.21 -11.92
CA ASP A 128 -28.12 1.08 -11.39
C ASP A 128 -28.25 1.27 -9.88
N GLU A 129 -29.46 1.28 -9.34
CA GLU A 129 -29.72 1.41 -7.90
C GLU A 129 -29.28 0.16 -7.12
N GLU A 130 -29.53 -1.02 -7.66
CA GLU A 130 -29.06 -2.30 -7.08
C GLU A 130 -27.55 -2.40 -7.12
N LEU A 131 -26.91 -1.99 -8.22
CA LEU A 131 -25.46 -1.93 -8.35
C LEU A 131 -24.83 -0.96 -7.35
N LEU A 132 -25.41 0.23 -7.23
CA LEU A 132 -24.94 1.24 -6.28
C LEU A 132 -25.07 0.76 -4.83
N THR A 133 -26.16 0.07 -4.52
CA THR A 133 -26.39 -0.53 -3.21
C THR A 133 -25.35 -1.60 -2.91
N ALA A 134 -25.07 -2.50 -3.86
CA ALA A 134 -24.05 -3.53 -3.72
C ALA A 134 -22.65 -2.95 -3.50
N ILE A 135 -22.29 -1.88 -4.24
CA ILE A 135 -21.02 -1.17 -4.07
C ILE A 135 -20.92 -0.55 -2.66
N ARG A 136 -21.97 0.17 -2.23
CA ARG A 136 -22.00 0.81 -0.90
C ARG A 136 -21.88 -0.21 0.22
N THR A 137 -22.62 -1.32 0.14
CA THR A 137 -22.55 -2.41 1.12
C THR A 137 -21.15 -2.99 1.18
N THR A 138 -20.55 -3.29 0.03
CA THR A 138 -19.19 -3.83 -0.05
C THR A 138 -18.18 -2.89 0.60
N ILE A 139 -18.29 -1.58 0.38
CA ILE A 139 -17.42 -0.58 0.98
C ILE A 139 -17.64 -0.48 2.50
N TRP A 140 -18.89 -0.51 2.93
CA TRP A 140 -19.27 -0.43 4.35
C TRP A 140 -18.77 -1.63 5.16
N GLU A 141 -18.80 -2.81 4.56
CA GLU A 141 -18.32 -4.07 5.15
C GLU A 141 -16.80 -4.24 5.07
N LYS A 142 -16.07 -3.20 4.65
CA LYS A 142 -14.61 -3.23 4.62
C LYS A 142 -14.06 -3.56 6.01
N PRO A 143 -13.16 -4.57 6.13
CA PRO A 143 -12.55 -4.90 7.40
C PRO A 143 -11.78 -3.71 7.98
N GLN A 144 -11.85 -3.53 9.29
CA GLN A 144 -11.16 -2.44 9.99
C GLN A 144 -9.65 -2.50 9.82
N GLU A 145 -9.10 -3.72 9.79
CA GLU A 145 -7.67 -3.94 9.54
C GLU A 145 -7.42 -5.28 8.84
N HIS A 146 -6.23 -5.44 8.30
CA HIS A 146 -5.74 -6.71 7.78
C HIS A 146 -4.89 -7.44 8.85
N HIS A 147 -4.69 -8.74 8.64
CA HIS A 147 -3.90 -9.61 9.53
C HIS A 147 -2.72 -10.25 8.77
N PHE A 148 -1.98 -9.45 8.02
CA PHE A 148 -0.81 -9.90 7.27
C PHE A 148 0.26 -10.56 8.14
N GLU A 149 0.37 -10.12 9.39
CA GLU A 149 1.28 -10.67 10.40
C GLU A 149 0.98 -12.12 10.74
N LEU A 150 -0.28 -12.54 10.63
CA LEU A 150 -0.69 -13.90 10.98
C LEU A 150 -0.44 -14.91 9.85
N LYS A 151 -0.13 -14.44 8.63
CA LYS A 151 0.11 -15.25 7.41
C LYS A 151 -0.99 -16.28 7.08
N GLN A 152 -2.14 -16.19 7.74
CA GLN A 152 -3.22 -17.19 7.69
C GLN A 152 -4.25 -16.93 6.59
N ASP A 153 -4.41 -15.69 6.15
CA ASP A 153 -5.58 -15.28 5.37
C ASP A 153 -5.33 -15.06 3.87
N ILE A 154 -4.09 -15.28 3.41
CA ILE A 154 -3.78 -15.02 2.00
C ILE A 154 -3.38 -16.31 1.31
N PRO A 155 -4.16 -16.78 0.34
CA PRO A 155 -3.76 -17.90 -0.49
C PRO A 155 -2.43 -17.56 -1.18
N ALA A 156 -1.38 -18.29 -0.85
CA ALA A 156 -0.04 -18.15 -1.45
C ALA A 156 -0.05 -18.25 -2.98
N THR A 157 -1.15 -18.74 -3.55
CA THR A 157 -1.33 -18.99 -4.98
C THR A 157 -1.83 -17.78 -5.77
N ARG A 158 -2.28 -16.68 -5.11
CA ARG A 158 -2.78 -15.50 -5.82
C ARG A 158 -1.73 -14.43 -5.98
N GLY A 159 -1.22 -14.28 -7.20
CA GLY A 159 -0.35 -13.13 -7.54
C GLY A 159 -1.10 -11.80 -7.48
N MET A 160 -0.40 -10.72 -7.14
CA MET A 160 -0.95 -9.34 -7.06
C MET A 160 -1.74 -8.92 -8.31
N TYR A 161 -1.31 -9.35 -9.49
CA TYR A 161 -1.97 -9.04 -10.77
C TYR A 161 -3.39 -9.59 -10.91
N ARG A 162 -3.79 -10.56 -10.07
CA ARG A 162 -5.13 -11.15 -10.07
C ARG A 162 -6.11 -10.50 -9.10
N ILE A 163 -5.63 -9.61 -8.26
CA ILE A 163 -6.42 -8.99 -7.19
C ILE A 163 -6.59 -7.48 -7.36
N GLY A 164 -6.40 -6.97 -8.57
CA GLY A 164 -6.61 -5.56 -8.89
C GLY A 164 -5.47 -4.65 -8.39
N GLY A 165 -4.24 -5.13 -8.49
CA GLY A 165 -3.04 -4.38 -8.11
C GLY A 165 -1.96 -4.49 -9.16
#